data_b11daf9145ff5da708ec7c1035f0c20b
#
_entry.id   b11daf9145ff5da708ec7c1035f0c20b
#
_cell.length_a   1.000
_cell.length_b   1.000
_cell.length_c   1.000
_cell.angle_alpha   90.00
_cell.angle_beta   90.00
_cell.angle_gamma   90.00
#
_symmetry.space_group_name_H-M   'P 1'
#
loop_
_entity.id
_entity.type
_entity.pdbx_description
1 polymer ?
#
loop_
_entity_poly.entity_id
_entity_poly.type
_entity_poly.pdbx_seq_one_letter_code
_entity_poly.pdbx_strand_id
1 'polypeptide(L)'
;MLITITFGTKFMGKVDDVGDFLWVETKFHHVFFAPVIPVQSWIVMRERNGGGVAQIKIPTSLKSVAVAWMWYVGIIAGVVGLVGGAEMYLQNAENWEIWVLTGVVGAMFFAAAGPWSALRKASYARACELAKALKLNDETMAHIAESYGRRAPKPTAIAHSQ
;
A
#
# COMPACT_ATOMS: atom_id res chain seq x y z
N MET A 1 -7.94 27.38 -19.87
CA MET A 1 -7.53 26.54 -18.73
C MET A 1 -6.41 25.64 -19.21
N LEU A 2 -5.16 25.83 -18.71
CA LEU A 2 -4.02 25.01 -19.14
C LEU A 2 -4.03 23.73 -18.30
N ILE A 3 -4.28 22.58 -18.92
CA ILE A 3 -4.17 21.27 -18.25
C ILE A 3 -2.72 20.82 -18.40
N THR A 4 -1.94 20.87 -17.34
CA THR A 4 -0.57 20.37 -17.33
C THR A 4 -0.61 18.85 -17.13
N ILE A 5 -0.21 18.09 -18.14
CA ILE A 5 -0.08 16.63 -18.07
C ILE A 5 1.23 16.30 -17.38
N THR A 6 1.14 15.72 -16.19
CA THR A 6 2.32 15.32 -15.42
C THR A 6 2.64 13.85 -15.68
N PHE A 7 3.84 13.60 -16.24
CA PHE A 7 4.40 12.26 -16.41
C PHE A 7 5.55 12.05 -15.44
N GLY A 8 5.71 10.84 -14.94
CA GLY A 8 6.82 10.54 -14.05
C GLY A 8 6.79 9.13 -13.48
N THR A 9 7.63 8.90 -12.48
CA THR A 9 7.61 7.67 -11.71
C THR A 9 7.36 7.98 -10.24
N LYS A 10 6.48 7.22 -9.60
CA LYS A 10 6.12 7.39 -8.19
C LYS A 10 5.94 6.04 -7.53
N PHE A 11 6.29 5.95 -6.24
CA PHE A 11 5.97 4.80 -5.39
C PHE A 11 4.52 4.87 -4.96
N MET A 12 3.80 3.78 -5.13
CA MET A 12 2.38 3.65 -4.80
C MET A 12 2.08 2.25 -4.30
N GLY A 13 0.91 2.08 -3.66
CA GLY A 13 0.44 0.77 -3.22
C GLY A 13 1.23 0.21 -2.04
N LYS A 14 1.47 1.00 -0.98
CA LYS A 14 2.07 0.54 0.27
C LYS A 14 1.29 -0.64 0.82
N VAL A 15 1.93 -1.82 0.95
CA VAL A 15 1.37 -3.05 1.49
C VAL A 15 2.39 -3.77 2.36
N ASP A 16 1.95 -4.86 3.00
CA ASP A 16 2.79 -5.66 3.90
C ASP A 16 3.47 -4.80 4.97
N ASP A 17 2.69 -3.85 5.52
CA ASP A 17 3.15 -2.90 6.53
C ASP A 17 3.36 -3.61 7.88
N VAL A 18 4.55 -3.45 8.41
CA VAL A 18 4.97 -4.00 9.71
C VAL A 18 5.38 -2.83 10.61
N GLY A 19 4.44 -2.32 11.41
CA GLY A 19 4.72 -1.31 12.43
C GLY A 19 5.38 -0.03 11.93
N ASP A 20 5.06 0.43 10.72
CA ASP A 20 5.56 1.66 10.09
C ASP A 20 7.08 1.72 9.83
N PHE A 21 7.82 0.64 10.11
CA PHE A 21 9.26 0.60 9.84
C PHE A 21 9.64 -0.26 8.64
N LEU A 22 8.76 -1.19 8.21
CA LEU A 22 9.00 -2.10 7.09
C LEU A 22 7.73 -2.24 6.26
N TRP A 23 7.82 -2.04 4.94
CA TRP A 23 6.69 -2.20 4.01
C TRP A 23 7.16 -2.51 2.60
N VAL A 24 6.21 -2.90 1.76
CA VAL A 24 6.43 -3.11 0.32
C VAL A 24 5.71 -2.02 -0.46
N GLU A 25 6.39 -1.43 -1.43
CA GLU A 25 5.84 -0.46 -2.38
C GLU A 25 6.21 -0.83 -3.81
N THR A 26 5.37 -0.43 -4.75
CA THR A 26 5.66 -0.58 -6.19
C THR A 26 5.86 0.79 -6.83
N LYS A 27 6.93 0.90 -7.62
CA LYS A 27 7.19 2.07 -8.47
C LYS A 27 6.38 1.94 -9.73
N PHE A 28 5.61 2.98 -10.06
CA PHE A 28 4.79 3.06 -11.27
C PHE A 28 5.26 4.20 -12.18
N HIS A 29 5.13 3.98 -13.47
CA HIS A 29 4.93 5.11 -14.37
C HIS A 29 3.52 5.63 -14.18
N HIS A 30 3.37 6.92 -13.98
CA HIS A 30 2.07 7.56 -13.78
C HIS A 30 1.80 8.64 -14.83
N VAL A 31 0.52 8.81 -15.15
CA VAL A 31 -0.03 9.89 -15.95
C VAL A 31 -1.13 10.54 -15.13
N PHE A 32 -1.08 11.82 -14.83
CA PHE A 32 -2.03 12.48 -13.92
C PHE A 32 -2.20 11.76 -12.57
N PHE A 33 -1.11 11.25 -12.00
CA PHE A 33 -1.13 10.43 -10.78
C PHE A 33 -1.79 9.05 -10.92
N ALA A 34 -2.35 8.70 -12.09
CA ALA A 34 -2.83 7.34 -12.36
C ALA A 34 -1.66 6.35 -12.42
N PRO A 35 -1.66 5.27 -11.67
CA PRO A 35 -0.65 4.23 -11.78
C PRO A 35 -0.87 3.43 -13.06
N VAL A 36 -0.12 3.73 -14.14
CA VAL A 36 -0.35 3.09 -15.44
C VAL A 36 0.41 1.78 -15.56
N ILE A 37 1.72 1.81 -15.41
CA ILE A 37 2.58 0.64 -15.60
C ILE A 37 3.41 0.40 -14.34
N PRO A 38 3.28 -0.77 -13.68
CA PRO A 38 4.17 -1.15 -12.60
C PRO A 38 5.56 -1.43 -13.16
N VAL A 39 6.59 -0.80 -12.58
CA VAL A 39 7.98 -0.94 -13.04
C VAL A 39 8.70 -1.96 -12.18
N GLN A 40 8.64 -1.79 -10.86
CA GLN A 40 9.42 -2.57 -9.91
C GLN A 40 8.85 -2.43 -8.50
N SER A 41 8.83 -3.52 -7.74
CA SER A 41 8.51 -3.46 -6.30
C SER A 41 9.78 -3.39 -5.45
N TRP A 42 9.63 -2.80 -4.28
CA TRP A 42 10.69 -2.58 -3.33
C TRP A 42 10.22 -2.91 -1.93
N ILE A 43 11.08 -3.54 -1.15
CA ILE A 43 10.96 -3.56 0.30
C ILE A 43 11.62 -2.29 0.80
N VAL A 44 10.90 -1.52 1.57
CA VAL A 44 11.35 -0.25 2.14
C VAL A 44 11.45 -0.43 3.65
N MET A 45 12.62 -0.11 4.19
CA MET A 45 12.86 -0.14 5.63
C MET A 45 13.29 1.24 6.10
N ARG A 46 12.62 1.76 7.11
CA ARG A 46 12.99 3.01 7.76
C ARG A 46 13.80 2.70 9.00
N GLU A 47 14.98 3.26 9.11
CA GLU A 47 15.78 3.16 10.33
C GLU A 47 15.12 3.91 11.47
N ARG A 48 15.14 3.28 12.67
CA ARG A 48 14.47 3.76 13.89
C ARG A 48 15.05 5.09 14.41
N ASN A 49 16.28 5.41 14.09
CA ASN A 49 16.99 6.59 14.58
C ASN A 49 16.97 7.80 13.64
N GLY A 50 16.02 7.85 12.68
CA GLY A 50 15.96 8.94 11.71
C GLY A 50 17.08 8.91 10.67
N GLY A 51 17.93 7.90 10.69
CA GLY A 51 18.89 7.56 9.66
C GLY A 51 18.16 7.06 8.41
N GLY A 52 18.62 7.04 7.32
CA GLY A 52 18.11 6.79 5.99
C GLY A 52 16.99 5.74 5.81
N VAL A 53 16.55 5.61 4.59
CA VAL A 53 15.60 4.60 4.15
C VAL A 53 16.36 3.58 3.32
N ALA A 54 16.46 2.35 3.80
CA ALA A 54 17.02 1.25 3.02
C ALA A 54 15.96 0.70 2.08
N GLN A 55 16.34 0.41 0.82
CA GLN A 55 15.44 -0.11 -0.20
C GLN A 55 16.06 -1.31 -0.90
N ILE A 56 15.33 -2.41 -0.98
CA ILE A 56 15.76 -3.61 -1.70
C ILE A 56 14.74 -3.96 -2.78
N LYS A 57 15.22 -4.17 -4.00
CA LYS A 57 14.40 -4.58 -5.13
C LYS A 57 13.87 -6.00 -4.94
N ILE A 58 12.60 -6.19 -5.24
CA ILE A 58 11.94 -7.51 -5.25
C ILE A 58 11.11 -7.67 -6.52
N PRO A 59 10.71 -8.90 -6.86
CA PRO A 59 9.73 -9.11 -7.94
C PRO A 59 8.46 -8.29 -7.71
N THR A 60 7.79 -7.92 -8.79
CA THR A 60 6.60 -7.08 -8.74
C THR A 60 5.52 -7.68 -7.83
N SER A 61 5.14 -6.95 -6.80
CA SER A 61 4.10 -7.35 -5.85
C SER A 61 2.72 -7.07 -6.42
N LEU A 62 2.00 -8.10 -6.84
CA LEU A 62 0.62 -7.96 -7.33
C LEU A 62 -0.31 -7.34 -6.28
N LYS A 63 -0.10 -7.62 -5.00
CA LYS A 63 -0.85 -7.03 -3.89
C LYS A 63 -0.66 -5.50 -3.87
N SER A 64 0.58 -5.03 -4.01
CA SER A 64 0.89 -3.60 -4.05
C SER A 64 0.29 -2.93 -5.28
N VAL A 65 0.34 -3.60 -6.44
CA VAL A 65 -0.28 -3.13 -7.68
C VAL A 65 -1.80 -3.01 -7.51
N ALA A 66 -2.45 -4.04 -7.00
CA ALA A 66 -3.90 -4.04 -6.77
C ALA A 66 -4.34 -2.92 -5.82
N VAL A 67 -3.63 -2.73 -4.69
CA VAL A 67 -3.94 -1.66 -3.74
C VAL A 67 -3.77 -0.27 -4.37
N ALA A 68 -2.73 -0.06 -5.20
CA ALA A 68 -2.55 1.21 -5.91
C ALA A 68 -3.72 1.50 -6.87
N TRP A 69 -4.14 0.51 -7.63
CA TRP A 69 -5.28 0.64 -8.55
C TRP A 69 -6.61 0.81 -7.82
N MET A 70 -6.86 0.03 -6.78
CA MET A 70 -8.08 0.16 -5.97
C MET A 70 -8.21 1.56 -5.39
N TRP A 71 -7.11 2.11 -4.88
CA TRP A 71 -7.10 3.47 -4.34
C TRP A 71 -7.42 4.51 -5.41
N TYR A 72 -6.79 4.39 -6.59
CA TYR A 72 -6.99 5.32 -7.69
C TYR A 72 -8.42 5.24 -8.27
N VAL A 73 -8.89 4.02 -8.57
CA VAL A 73 -10.25 3.78 -9.07
C VAL A 73 -11.29 4.22 -8.03
N GLY A 74 -11.02 3.96 -6.74
CA GLY A 74 -11.88 4.38 -5.65
C GLY A 74 -12.08 5.90 -5.58
N ILE A 75 -11.00 6.66 -5.73
CA ILE A 75 -11.09 8.13 -5.78
C ILE A 75 -11.90 8.58 -7.00
N ILE A 76 -11.58 8.08 -8.20
CA ILE A 76 -12.26 8.51 -9.40
C ILE A 76 -13.75 8.17 -9.35
N ALA A 77 -14.08 6.91 -9.05
CA ALA A 77 -15.48 6.48 -8.95
C ALA A 77 -16.22 7.24 -7.85
N GLY A 78 -15.57 7.50 -6.71
CA GLY A 78 -16.12 8.30 -5.62
C GLY A 78 -16.45 9.73 -6.06
N VAL A 79 -15.50 10.42 -6.67
CA VAL A 79 -15.69 11.81 -7.12
C VAL A 79 -16.73 11.88 -8.24
N VAL A 80 -16.61 11.04 -9.28
CA VAL A 80 -17.54 11.01 -10.42
C VAL A 80 -18.95 10.64 -9.96
N GLY A 81 -19.09 9.65 -9.07
CA GLY A 81 -20.37 9.24 -8.54
C GLY A 81 -21.04 10.33 -7.69
N LEU A 82 -20.29 10.99 -6.81
CA LEU A 82 -20.84 12.07 -5.97
C LEU A 82 -21.21 13.31 -6.78
N VAL A 83 -20.33 13.77 -7.66
CA VAL A 83 -20.57 14.97 -8.49
C VAL A 83 -21.69 14.70 -9.50
N GLY A 84 -21.60 13.59 -10.23
CA GLY A 84 -22.64 13.21 -11.21
C GLY A 84 -23.99 12.94 -10.55
N GLY A 85 -23.99 12.27 -9.38
CA GLY A 85 -25.22 12.04 -8.61
C GLY A 85 -25.87 13.33 -8.11
N ALA A 86 -25.10 14.27 -7.61
CA ALA A 86 -25.60 15.55 -7.17
C ALA A 86 -26.18 16.37 -8.34
N GLU A 87 -25.49 16.40 -9.47
CA GLU A 87 -25.96 17.12 -10.67
C GLU A 87 -27.28 16.53 -11.19
N MET A 88 -27.36 15.20 -11.35
CA MET A 88 -28.56 14.52 -11.81
C MET A 88 -29.74 14.69 -10.85
N TYR A 89 -29.47 14.65 -9.55
CA TYR A 89 -30.50 14.88 -8.53
C TYR A 89 -31.07 16.29 -8.63
N LEU A 90 -30.21 17.32 -8.75
CA LEU A 90 -30.64 18.73 -8.88
C LEU A 90 -31.43 19.00 -10.16
N GLN A 91 -31.19 18.22 -11.22
CA GLN A 91 -31.92 18.32 -12.49
C GLN A 91 -33.21 17.48 -12.52
N ASN A 92 -33.56 16.80 -11.42
CA ASN A 92 -34.64 15.81 -11.36
C ASN A 92 -34.57 14.75 -12.47
N ALA A 93 -33.32 14.41 -12.86
CA ALA A 93 -33.11 13.41 -13.91
C ALA A 93 -33.38 11.99 -13.39
N GLU A 94 -33.92 11.15 -14.26
CA GLU A 94 -34.03 9.72 -13.96
C GLU A 94 -32.64 9.09 -13.81
N ASN A 95 -32.54 8.04 -12.99
CA ASN A 95 -31.31 7.23 -12.76
C ASN A 95 -30.19 7.91 -11.95
N TRP A 96 -30.46 8.94 -11.18
CA TRP A 96 -29.47 9.53 -10.26
C TRP A 96 -28.91 8.50 -9.24
N GLU A 97 -29.70 7.45 -8.93
CA GLU A 97 -29.31 6.37 -8.01
C GLU A 97 -28.08 5.59 -8.53
N ILE A 98 -27.92 5.44 -9.85
CA ILE A 98 -26.76 4.77 -10.46
C ILE A 98 -25.47 5.52 -10.11
N TRP A 99 -25.52 6.84 -10.14
CA TRP A 99 -24.37 7.68 -9.81
C TRP A 99 -24.04 7.61 -8.32
N VAL A 100 -25.06 7.62 -7.48
CA VAL A 100 -24.87 7.45 -6.03
C VAL A 100 -24.27 6.07 -5.73
N LEU A 101 -24.76 5.02 -6.37
CA LEU A 101 -24.23 3.67 -6.23
C LEU A 101 -22.75 3.62 -6.69
N THR A 102 -22.42 4.27 -7.78
CA THR A 102 -21.03 4.39 -8.27
C THR A 102 -20.13 5.07 -7.23
N GLY A 103 -20.62 6.14 -6.61
CA GLY A 103 -19.94 6.84 -5.53
C GLY A 103 -19.72 5.96 -4.29
N VAL A 104 -20.74 5.21 -3.88
CA VAL A 104 -20.63 4.26 -2.76
C VAL A 104 -19.62 3.17 -3.05
N VAL A 105 -19.66 2.54 -4.22
CA VAL A 105 -18.68 1.53 -4.63
C VAL A 105 -17.27 2.12 -4.66
N GLY A 106 -17.11 3.32 -5.20
CA GLY A 106 -15.83 4.05 -5.18
C GLY A 106 -15.31 4.26 -3.76
N ALA A 107 -16.18 4.70 -2.84
CA ALA A 107 -15.82 4.88 -1.43
C ALA A 107 -15.42 3.55 -0.75
N MET A 108 -16.07 2.44 -1.09
CA MET A 108 -15.69 1.11 -0.59
C MET A 108 -14.29 0.69 -1.07
N PHE A 109 -13.97 0.89 -2.35
CA PHE A 109 -12.62 0.63 -2.88
C PHE A 109 -11.57 1.51 -2.22
N PHE A 110 -11.86 2.79 -2.05
CA PHE A 110 -10.98 3.72 -1.37
C PHE A 110 -10.73 3.30 0.09
N ALA A 111 -11.77 2.92 0.82
CA ALA A 111 -11.66 2.45 2.20
C ALA A 111 -10.88 1.13 2.29
N ALA A 112 -11.14 0.19 1.37
CA ALA A 112 -10.43 -1.09 1.33
C ALA A 112 -8.94 -0.94 1.02
N ALA A 113 -8.55 0.04 0.20
CA ALA A 113 -7.16 0.35 -0.11
C ALA A 113 -6.53 1.39 0.85
N GLY A 114 -7.30 1.95 1.77
CA GLY A 114 -6.90 3.00 2.70
C GLY A 114 -5.81 2.59 3.69
N PRO A 115 -5.20 3.56 4.40
CA PRO A 115 -4.09 3.29 5.31
C PRO A 115 -4.44 2.38 6.49
N TRP A 116 -5.71 2.36 6.90
CA TRP A 116 -6.19 1.50 8.00
C TRP A 116 -6.67 0.11 7.54
N SER A 117 -6.61 -0.15 6.24
CA SER A 117 -7.09 -1.41 5.67
C SER A 117 -6.24 -2.61 6.11
N ALA A 118 -6.92 -3.69 6.47
CA ALA A 118 -6.28 -4.98 6.73
C ALA A 118 -5.49 -5.50 5.50
N LEU A 119 -5.86 -5.08 4.29
CA LEU A 119 -5.14 -5.41 3.06
C LEU A 119 -3.71 -4.85 3.05
N ARG A 120 -3.45 -3.76 3.77
CA ARG A 120 -2.11 -3.16 3.85
C ARG A 120 -1.22 -3.83 4.88
N LYS A 121 -1.79 -4.44 5.91
CA LYS A 121 -1.01 -5.06 6.98
C LYS A 121 -0.36 -6.37 6.49
N ALA A 122 0.87 -6.61 6.93
CA ALA A 122 1.49 -7.91 6.77
C ALA A 122 0.84 -8.93 7.71
N SER A 123 0.76 -10.21 7.29
CA SER A 123 0.60 -11.29 8.25
C SER A 123 1.93 -11.52 8.99
N TYR A 124 1.90 -12.09 10.19
CA TYR A 124 3.13 -12.42 10.93
C TYR A 124 4.11 -13.28 10.10
N ALA A 125 3.59 -14.29 9.38
CA ALA A 125 4.41 -15.13 8.51
C ALA A 125 5.11 -14.28 7.43
N ARG A 126 4.36 -13.37 6.79
CA ARG A 126 4.90 -12.47 5.77
C ARG A 126 5.92 -11.48 6.32
N ALA A 127 5.68 -10.94 7.51
CA ALA A 127 6.63 -10.07 8.21
C ALA A 127 7.97 -10.78 8.48
N CYS A 128 7.92 -12.03 8.94
CA CYS A 128 9.12 -12.85 9.15
C CYS A 128 9.84 -13.17 7.83
N GLU A 129 9.11 -13.42 6.76
CA GLU A 129 9.69 -13.65 5.43
C GLU A 129 10.45 -12.43 4.91
N LEU A 130 9.84 -11.24 5.01
CA LEU A 130 10.47 -9.98 4.63
C LEU A 130 11.71 -9.70 5.48
N ALA A 131 11.64 -9.91 6.78
CA ALA A 131 12.75 -9.72 7.69
C ALA A 131 13.93 -10.67 7.39
N LYS A 132 13.65 -11.93 7.05
CA LYS A 132 14.67 -12.89 6.61
C LYS A 132 15.29 -12.49 5.28
N ALA A 133 14.49 -12.04 4.31
CA ALA A 133 14.98 -11.56 3.02
C ALA A 133 15.95 -10.37 3.17
N LEU A 134 15.71 -9.53 4.17
CA LEU A 134 16.54 -8.39 4.53
C LEU A 134 17.74 -8.76 5.42
N LYS A 135 17.84 -10.02 5.88
CA LYS A 135 18.84 -10.49 6.86
C LYS A 135 18.87 -9.61 8.12
N LEU A 136 17.69 -9.25 8.62
CA LEU A 136 17.58 -8.43 9.83
C LEU A 136 18.07 -9.21 11.05
N ASN A 137 18.59 -8.46 12.04
CA ASN A 137 19.12 -9.01 13.28
C ASN A 137 18.00 -9.58 14.18
N ASP A 138 18.40 -10.40 15.16
CA ASP A 138 17.48 -11.06 16.09
C ASP A 138 16.66 -10.06 16.92
N GLU A 139 17.20 -8.90 17.21
CA GLU A 139 16.51 -7.82 17.93
C GLU A 139 15.30 -7.30 17.12
N THR A 140 15.48 -7.07 15.82
CA THR A 140 14.38 -6.65 14.94
C THR A 140 13.34 -7.76 14.79
N MET A 141 13.78 -9.03 14.72
CA MET A 141 12.88 -10.18 14.69
C MET A 141 12.05 -10.29 15.99
N ALA A 142 12.67 -10.03 17.15
CA ALA A 142 11.98 -9.99 18.43
C ALA A 142 10.93 -8.86 18.46
N HIS A 143 11.28 -7.68 17.97
CA HIS A 143 10.36 -6.55 17.86
C HIS A 143 9.16 -6.83 16.93
N ILE A 144 9.40 -7.50 15.81
CA ILE A 144 8.32 -7.96 14.94
C ILE A 144 7.39 -8.91 15.71
N ALA A 145 7.94 -9.91 16.40
CA ALA A 145 7.12 -10.84 17.17
C ALA A 145 6.27 -10.12 18.23
N GLU A 146 6.85 -9.18 18.95
CA GLU A 146 6.18 -8.36 19.95
C GLU A 146 5.03 -7.54 19.34
N SER A 147 5.25 -6.89 18.18
CA SER A 147 4.23 -6.10 17.48
C SER A 147 3.00 -6.92 17.06
N TYR A 148 3.16 -8.24 16.94
CA TYR A 148 2.07 -9.20 16.67
C TYR A 148 1.57 -9.93 17.94
N GLY A 149 1.98 -9.49 19.13
CA GLY A 149 1.62 -10.14 20.39
C GLY A 149 2.15 -11.58 20.53
N ARG A 150 3.23 -11.91 19.82
CA ARG A 150 3.86 -13.25 19.83
C ARG A 150 5.15 -13.22 20.63
N ARG A 151 5.49 -14.38 21.21
CA ARG A 151 6.79 -14.52 21.91
C ARG A 151 7.92 -14.46 20.89
N ALA A 152 8.96 -13.67 21.21
CA ALA A 152 10.16 -13.61 20.39
C ALA A 152 10.75 -15.02 20.14
N PRO A 153 11.21 -15.33 18.92
CA PRO A 153 11.94 -16.56 18.68
C PRO A 153 13.18 -16.60 19.59
N LYS A 154 13.48 -17.77 20.17
CA LYS A 154 14.72 -17.93 20.92
C LYS A 154 15.91 -17.61 19.99
N PRO A 155 16.87 -16.79 20.46
CA PRO A 155 18.07 -16.53 19.66
C PRO A 155 18.73 -17.86 19.31
N THR A 156 18.97 -18.06 18.03
CA THR A 156 19.72 -19.24 17.56
C THR A 156 21.14 -19.05 18.05
N ALA A 157 21.57 -19.86 19.03
CA ALA A 157 22.94 -19.86 19.49
C ALA A 157 23.85 -20.09 18.27
N ILE A 158 24.56 -19.04 17.87
CA ILE A 158 25.61 -19.17 16.85
C ILE A 158 26.65 -20.08 17.46
N ALA A 159 26.70 -21.32 16.99
CA ALA A 159 27.79 -22.21 17.33
C ALA A 159 29.07 -21.55 16.76
N HIS A 160 29.81 -20.87 17.63
CA HIS A 160 31.19 -20.49 17.33
C HIS A 160 31.97 -21.79 17.19
N SER A 161 32.07 -22.32 15.98
CA SER A 161 33.09 -23.30 15.63
C SER A 161 34.41 -22.53 15.55
N GLN A 162 35.22 -22.75 16.59
CA GLN A 162 36.64 -22.39 16.60
C GLN A 162 37.39 -23.24 15.59
#